data_438596c6740c5590516aa85e56fa05f9
#
_entry.id   438596c6740c5590516aa85e56fa05f9
#
_cell.length_a   1.000
_cell.length_b   1.000
_cell.length_c   1.000
_cell.angle_alpha   90.00
_cell.angle_beta   90.00
_cell.angle_gamma   90.00
#
_symmetry.space_group_name_H-M   'P 1'
#
loop_
_entity.id
_entity.type
_entity.pdbx_description
1 polymer ?
#
loop_
_entity_poly.entity_id
_entity_poly.type
_entity_poly.pdbx_seq_one_letter_code
_entity_poly.pdbx_strand_id
1 'polypeptide(L)'
;MFALALLATLVTVNFTACSDDDDPVPTPDPVNPTPEPEPTPVQNYYFDVWVTDGETTGMGSGSNDIYVKNVEDISVDEVVKFDNSGVEVGSKLYQESIIKGGYYYQIPQDKDRFGKYQVLNEGGVKTIAEVPFATNTYQDRRYTHAWLNDDTFVVLAANGDKNDVIYTKIQDKGSSLAITEEGTLNLPAALEAIGVTIKTFSTSGLATYRKQDGKIVYFFCENGKGGKKAVYVAVINASDMSVEGVDKAPTGEKMSGTAYGELLQDKLFYTEAGDIYLPVWSDIEGGEKASTCAYSRIVRVKAGENKFDQNWIGFNGDQTTGKITTSTYLGNGKALLYVLNPEYTGASASNTLSEGWGREYANAYYGIYDIATDKIVEISYNGQKLPYNKGTFSQRTVVKDGKAFIGSNPEGSEPTVYVYDIASGNVTKGITIGGGLEFSRLVVLDK
;
A
#
# COMPACT_ATOMS: atom_id res chain seq x y z
N MET A 1 -6.78 -25.79 36.26
CA MET A 1 -5.98 -26.36 37.36
C MET A 1 -4.96 -27.32 36.76
N PHE A 2 -3.76 -26.84 36.51
CA PHE A 2 -2.50 -27.63 36.43
C PHE A 2 -1.37 -26.62 36.39
N ALA A 3 -0.70 -26.51 37.52
CA ALA A 3 0.52 -25.73 37.71
C ALA A 3 1.72 -26.60 37.32
N LEU A 4 2.64 -26.07 36.53
CA LEU A 4 3.94 -26.68 36.29
C LEU A 4 4.98 -25.90 37.07
N ALA A 5 5.52 -26.53 38.12
CA ALA A 5 6.60 -26.01 38.93
C ALA A 5 7.95 -26.29 38.26
N LEU A 6 8.75 -25.24 38.14
CA LEU A 6 10.17 -25.35 37.70
C LEU A 6 11.03 -25.62 38.93
N LEU A 7 11.69 -26.77 38.98
CA LEU A 7 12.61 -27.17 40.03
C LEU A 7 14.04 -26.68 39.67
N ALA A 8 14.54 -25.74 40.45
CA ALA A 8 15.93 -25.36 40.38
C ALA A 8 16.75 -26.20 41.41
N THR A 9 17.64 -27.03 40.91
CA THR A 9 18.59 -27.79 41.74
C THR A 9 19.85 -26.95 42.03
N LEU A 10 19.98 -26.53 43.26
CA LEU A 10 21.22 -26.00 43.79
C LEU A 10 22.15 -27.16 44.14
N VAL A 11 23.33 -27.24 43.52
CA VAL A 11 24.41 -28.14 43.96
C VAL A 11 25.35 -27.35 44.83
N THR A 12 25.33 -27.62 46.12
CA THR A 12 26.34 -27.13 47.09
C THR A 12 27.50 -28.12 47.15
N VAL A 13 28.68 -27.67 46.80
CA VAL A 13 29.93 -28.43 46.97
C VAL A 13 30.63 -27.92 48.22
N ASN A 14 30.73 -28.79 49.23
CA ASN A 14 31.53 -28.53 50.42
C ASN A 14 33.01 -28.84 50.14
N PHE A 15 33.88 -27.87 50.37
CA PHE A 15 35.33 -28.09 50.41
C PHE A 15 35.79 -28.11 51.87
N THR A 16 36.35 -29.26 52.26
CA THR A 16 37.17 -29.39 53.50
C THR A 16 38.60 -28.95 53.23
N ALA A 17 39.06 -28.04 54.04
CA ALA A 17 40.44 -27.56 53.99
C ALA A 17 41.37 -28.59 54.59
N CYS A 18 42.51 -28.89 53.94
CA CYS A 18 43.73 -29.35 54.50
C CYS A 18 44.85 -28.42 54.02
N SER A 19 45.57 -27.89 55.01
CA SER A 19 46.74 -27.04 54.83
C SER A 19 47.92 -27.91 54.43
N ASP A 20 48.70 -27.50 53.41
CA ASP A 20 50.15 -27.67 53.33
C ASP A 20 50.67 -26.59 52.32
N ASP A 21 51.74 -25.93 52.81
CA ASP A 21 52.43 -24.83 52.16
C ASP A 21 53.17 -25.30 50.92
N ASP A 22 52.72 -24.88 49.74
CA ASP A 22 53.50 -24.71 48.52
C ASP A 22 52.73 -23.75 47.58
N ASP A 23 53.27 -22.53 47.42
CA ASP A 23 52.69 -21.51 46.55
C ASP A 23 52.68 -21.97 45.09
N PRO A 24 51.49 -22.28 44.47
CA PRO A 24 51.40 -22.46 43.01
C PRO A 24 51.29 -21.12 42.33
N VAL A 25 52.15 -20.88 41.37
CA VAL A 25 52.08 -19.80 40.40
C VAL A 25 50.64 -19.72 39.83
N PRO A 26 49.98 -18.55 39.87
CA PRO A 26 48.62 -18.42 39.33
C PRO A 26 48.61 -18.73 37.84
N THR A 27 47.92 -19.81 37.47
CA THR A 27 47.56 -20.07 36.08
C THR A 27 46.60 -18.95 35.63
N PRO A 28 46.84 -18.30 34.47
CA PRO A 28 45.92 -17.31 33.98
C PRO A 28 44.55 -17.99 33.72
N ASP A 29 43.49 -17.34 34.18
CA ASP A 29 42.13 -17.76 33.93
C ASP A 29 41.91 -18.00 32.41
N PRO A 30 41.20 -19.06 32.03
CA PRO A 30 40.90 -19.29 30.63
C PRO A 30 40.10 -18.07 30.11
N VAL A 31 40.71 -17.32 29.21
CA VAL A 31 40.06 -16.23 28.47
C VAL A 31 38.89 -16.85 27.73
N ASN A 32 37.71 -16.60 28.21
CA ASN A 32 36.48 -16.98 27.47
C ASN A 32 36.55 -16.29 26.08
N PRO A 33 36.54 -16.99 24.98
CA PRO A 33 36.58 -16.36 23.68
C PRO A 33 35.39 -15.39 23.60
N THR A 34 35.66 -14.14 23.30
CA THR A 34 34.63 -13.17 23.00
C THR A 34 33.74 -13.77 21.90
N PRO A 35 32.40 -13.82 22.08
CA PRO A 35 31.52 -14.34 21.02
C PRO A 35 31.82 -13.59 19.72
N GLU A 36 32.10 -14.35 18.69
CA GLU A 36 32.25 -13.78 17.35
C GLU A 36 30.94 -13.05 17.02
N PRO A 37 30.98 -11.78 16.56
CA PRO A 37 29.77 -11.05 16.23
C PRO A 37 28.98 -11.86 15.21
N GLU A 38 27.71 -12.10 15.50
CA GLU A 38 26.83 -12.77 14.55
C GLU A 38 26.86 -12.01 13.21
N PRO A 39 26.97 -12.70 12.08
CA PRO A 39 27.02 -12.05 10.78
C PRO A 39 25.76 -11.19 10.62
N THR A 40 25.96 -9.91 10.38
CA THR A 40 24.84 -8.99 10.08
C THR A 40 24.03 -9.57 8.93
N PRO A 41 22.71 -9.70 9.05
CA PRO A 41 21.89 -10.22 7.96
C PRO A 41 22.13 -9.41 6.69
N VAL A 42 22.49 -10.10 5.61
CA VAL A 42 22.71 -9.44 4.32
C VAL A 42 21.36 -8.96 3.81
N GLN A 43 21.19 -7.65 3.61
CA GLN A 43 19.99 -7.07 3.05
C GLN A 43 19.84 -7.55 1.59
N ASN A 44 18.74 -8.23 1.30
CA ASN A 44 18.44 -8.80 -0.02
C ASN A 44 17.44 -7.95 -0.83
N TYR A 45 17.29 -6.69 -0.48
CA TYR A 45 16.41 -5.73 -1.15
C TYR A 45 17.07 -4.36 -1.23
N TYR A 46 16.51 -3.49 -2.04
CA TYR A 46 16.83 -2.09 -2.18
C TYR A 46 15.55 -1.28 -2.37
N PHE A 47 15.67 0.04 -2.37
CA PHE A 47 14.56 0.94 -2.57
C PHE A 47 14.72 1.69 -3.88
N ASP A 48 13.63 1.82 -4.62
CA ASP A 48 13.49 2.81 -5.67
C ASP A 48 12.80 4.04 -5.10
N VAL A 49 13.55 5.13 -5.06
CA VAL A 49 13.07 6.45 -4.65
C VAL A 49 12.66 7.20 -5.90
N TRP A 50 11.35 7.46 -6.02
CA TRP A 50 10.78 8.20 -7.14
C TRP A 50 10.57 9.65 -6.75
N VAL A 51 11.01 10.56 -7.59
CA VAL A 51 10.88 12.01 -7.39
C VAL A 51 10.37 12.69 -8.65
N THR A 52 9.79 13.86 -8.47
CA THR A 52 9.39 14.73 -9.58
C THR A 52 10.10 16.08 -9.48
N ASP A 53 10.38 16.68 -10.64
CA ASP A 53 10.72 18.08 -10.74
C ASP A 53 9.42 18.90 -10.85
N GLY A 54 9.08 19.61 -9.79
CA GLY A 54 7.84 20.35 -9.66
C GLY A 54 6.80 19.70 -8.72
N GLU A 55 5.64 20.33 -8.61
CA GLU A 55 4.62 19.93 -7.65
C GLU A 55 4.04 18.54 -7.95
N THR A 56 3.99 17.67 -6.94
CA THR A 56 3.30 16.39 -7.04
C THR A 56 1.81 16.62 -7.18
N THR A 57 1.27 16.49 -8.39
CA THR A 57 -0.17 16.60 -8.62
C THR A 57 -0.96 15.45 -8.02
N GLY A 58 -0.29 14.42 -7.54
CA GLY A 58 -0.89 13.23 -6.93
C GLY A 58 -1.62 12.30 -7.88
N MET A 59 -1.78 12.67 -9.14
CA MET A 59 -2.50 11.86 -10.15
C MET A 59 -1.65 11.44 -11.34
N GLY A 60 -0.33 11.63 -11.26
CA GLY A 60 0.61 11.19 -12.30
C GLY A 60 0.33 11.74 -13.70
N SER A 61 -0.48 12.77 -13.81
CA SER A 61 -0.90 13.37 -15.09
C SER A 61 -0.23 14.73 -15.33
N GLY A 62 0.73 15.10 -14.51
CA GLY A 62 1.51 16.30 -14.71
C GLY A 62 2.55 16.11 -15.83
N SER A 63 2.93 17.19 -16.47
CA SER A 63 4.06 17.27 -17.42
C SER A 63 5.42 17.27 -16.73
N ASN A 64 5.50 16.82 -15.47
CA ASN A 64 6.72 16.85 -14.70
C ASN A 64 7.61 15.67 -15.05
N ASP A 65 8.89 15.90 -15.11
CA ASP A 65 9.86 14.84 -15.28
C ASP A 65 9.92 14.00 -14.00
N ILE A 66 9.91 12.68 -14.18
CA ILE A 66 9.93 11.70 -13.10
C ILE A 66 11.26 10.96 -13.13
N TYR A 67 11.96 11.00 -12.02
CA TYR A 67 13.24 10.33 -11.86
C TYR A 67 13.17 9.25 -10.79
N VAL A 68 13.87 8.16 -11.02
CA VAL A 68 13.99 7.03 -10.05
C VAL A 68 15.47 6.81 -9.76
N LYS A 69 15.77 6.56 -8.49
CA LYS A 69 17.10 6.19 -8.04
C LYS A 69 17.03 4.98 -7.12
N ASN A 70 17.86 3.95 -7.41
CA ASN A 70 18.02 2.84 -6.50
C ASN A 70 18.88 3.29 -5.30
N VAL A 71 18.39 3.08 -4.11
CA VAL A 71 19.04 3.39 -2.83
C VAL A 71 19.04 2.14 -1.95
N GLU A 72 20.21 1.75 -1.45
CA GLU A 72 20.34 0.53 -0.65
C GLU A 72 19.66 0.65 0.72
N ASP A 73 19.86 1.76 1.40
CA ASP A 73 19.31 2.02 2.73
C ASP A 73 18.77 3.44 2.81
N ILE A 74 17.48 3.54 3.10
CA ILE A 74 16.77 4.82 3.27
C ILE A 74 16.50 5.14 4.75
N SER A 75 16.99 4.33 5.67
CA SER A 75 16.84 4.53 7.12
C SER A 75 17.89 5.43 7.73
N VAL A 76 18.92 5.78 6.99
CA VAL A 76 20.04 6.62 7.45
C VAL A 76 19.73 8.10 7.25
N ASP A 77 20.10 8.96 8.22
CA ASP A 77 19.90 10.41 8.11
C ASP A 77 20.98 11.02 7.21
N GLU A 78 20.78 10.94 5.90
CA GLU A 78 21.65 11.52 4.88
C GLU A 78 20.86 12.19 3.77
N VAL A 79 21.54 13.04 2.98
CA VAL A 79 20.93 13.73 1.84
C VAL A 79 21.21 12.95 0.56
N VAL A 80 20.13 12.47 -0.08
CA VAL A 80 20.18 11.84 -1.40
C VAL A 80 19.95 12.88 -2.47
N LYS A 81 20.91 13.02 -3.38
CA LYS A 81 20.85 13.93 -4.53
C LYS A 81 20.61 13.14 -5.82
N PHE A 82 19.87 13.74 -6.71
CA PHE A 82 19.57 13.16 -8.03
C PHE A 82 20.43 13.75 -9.16
N ASP A 83 21.32 14.70 -8.85
CA ASP A 83 22.19 15.36 -9.81
C ASP A 83 22.96 14.34 -10.67
N ASN A 84 22.58 14.23 -11.95
CA ASN A 84 23.15 13.31 -12.94
C ASN A 84 23.14 11.81 -12.58
N SER A 85 22.28 11.38 -11.67
CA SER A 85 22.28 9.99 -11.15
C SER A 85 20.90 9.34 -11.02
N GLY A 86 19.83 10.03 -11.34
CA GLY A 86 18.48 9.46 -11.44
C GLY A 86 18.18 8.96 -12.85
N VAL A 87 17.38 7.92 -12.95
CA VAL A 87 16.84 7.41 -14.21
C VAL A 87 15.53 8.14 -14.52
N GLU A 88 15.48 8.88 -15.62
CA GLU A 88 14.22 9.42 -16.12
C GLU A 88 13.35 8.28 -16.64
N VAL A 89 12.21 8.07 -15.98
CA VAL A 89 11.30 6.97 -16.34
C VAL A 89 10.20 7.44 -17.29
N GLY A 90 9.84 8.72 -17.24
CA GLY A 90 8.98 9.42 -18.20
C GLY A 90 7.74 8.63 -18.59
N SER A 91 7.57 8.39 -19.89
CA SER A 91 6.45 7.61 -20.45
C SER A 91 6.66 6.08 -20.37
N LYS A 92 7.82 5.60 -19.93
CA LYS A 92 8.14 4.17 -19.92
C LYS A 92 7.60 3.43 -18.71
N LEU A 93 7.53 4.11 -17.56
CA LEU A 93 6.93 3.55 -16.34
C LEU A 93 5.96 4.54 -15.72
N TYR A 94 4.83 4.04 -15.28
CA TYR A 94 3.84 4.82 -14.55
C TYR A 94 4.05 4.69 -13.04
N GLN A 95 3.69 5.74 -12.32
CA GLN A 95 3.67 5.73 -10.85
C GLN A 95 2.70 4.68 -10.29
N GLU A 96 1.74 4.22 -11.10
CA GLU A 96 0.74 3.22 -10.77
C GLU A 96 1.17 1.79 -11.14
N SER A 97 2.36 1.58 -11.65
CA SER A 97 2.86 0.24 -11.99
C SER A 97 2.81 -0.70 -10.79
N ILE A 98 2.45 -1.95 -11.04
CA ILE A 98 2.40 -3.03 -10.05
C ILE A 98 3.83 -3.42 -9.68
N ILE A 99 4.05 -3.72 -8.40
CA ILE A 99 5.36 -4.13 -7.89
C ILE A 99 5.29 -5.59 -7.42
N LYS A 100 6.25 -6.39 -7.85
CA LYS A 100 6.46 -7.74 -7.32
C LYS A 100 7.93 -8.15 -7.47
N GLY A 101 8.52 -8.63 -6.39
CA GLY A 101 9.95 -9.00 -6.41
C GLY A 101 10.82 -7.80 -6.78
N GLY A 102 11.72 -7.97 -7.74
CA GLY A 102 12.60 -6.91 -8.25
C GLY A 102 12.05 -6.18 -9.48
N TYR A 103 10.74 -6.19 -9.75
CA TYR A 103 10.19 -5.78 -11.04
C TYR A 103 8.95 -4.91 -10.93
N TYR A 104 8.74 -4.15 -12.00
CA TYR A 104 7.56 -3.34 -12.30
C TYR A 104 6.72 -4.02 -13.37
N TYR A 105 5.39 -3.99 -13.21
CA TYR A 105 4.46 -4.56 -14.17
C TYR A 105 3.39 -3.54 -14.51
N GLN A 106 3.07 -3.42 -15.80
CA GLN A 106 2.03 -2.47 -16.25
C GLN A 106 1.53 -2.76 -17.64
N ILE A 107 0.43 -2.14 -18.00
CA ILE A 107 -0.02 -1.97 -19.38
C ILE A 107 0.64 -0.69 -19.90
N PRO A 108 1.50 -0.75 -20.91
CA PRO A 108 2.16 0.44 -21.46
C PRO A 108 1.17 1.33 -22.22
N GLN A 109 1.65 2.48 -22.68
CA GLN A 109 0.84 3.48 -23.35
C GLN A 109 0.15 2.93 -24.63
N ASP A 110 0.75 1.98 -25.32
CA ASP A 110 0.19 1.35 -26.52
C ASP A 110 -1.04 0.47 -26.22
N LYS A 111 -1.24 0.04 -24.97
CA LYS A 111 -2.45 -0.65 -24.45
C LYS A 111 -2.73 -2.04 -25.06
N ASP A 112 -1.87 -2.55 -25.89
CA ASP A 112 -2.05 -3.81 -26.61
C ASP A 112 -1.42 -5.03 -25.90
N ARG A 113 -0.69 -4.79 -24.81
CA ARG A 113 0.10 -5.79 -24.12
C ARG A 113 0.20 -5.54 -22.62
N PHE A 114 0.68 -6.53 -21.90
CA PHE A 114 1.14 -6.40 -20.53
C PHE A 114 2.66 -6.56 -20.48
N GLY A 115 3.35 -5.74 -19.70
CA GLY A 115 4.81 -5.70 -19.65
C GLY A 115 5.37 -5.83 -18.24
N LYS A 116 6.60 -6.36 -18.19
CA LYS A 116 7.47 -6.49 -17.02
C LYS A 116 8.76 -5.71 -17.25
N TYR A 117 9.11 -4.86 -16.31
CA TYR A 117 10.20 -3.89 -16.46
C TYR A 117 11.09 -3.87 -15.22
N GLN A 118 12.29 -3.33 -15.37
CA GLN A 118 13.25 -3.08 -14.29
C GLN A 118 13.90 -1.72 -14.49
N VAL A 119 14.11 -0.97 -13.42
CA VAL A 119 14.90 0.25 -13.41
C VAL A 119 16.33 -0.10 -13.06
N LEU A 120 17.27 0.38 -13.87
CA LEU A 120 18.71 0.21 -13.66
C LEU A 120 19.33 1.61 -13.53
N ASN A 121 20.11 1.85 -12.49
CA ASN A 121 20.81 3.15 -12.29
C ASN A 121 21.68 3.51 -13.49
N GLU A 122 22.25 2.49 -14.15
CA GLU A 122 22.98 2.63 -15.40
C GLU A 122 22.23 1.85 -16.49
N GLY A 123 21.63 2.53 -17.45
CA GLY A 123 20.92 1.88 -18.57
C GLY A 123 19.43 2.14 -18.64
N GLY A 124 18.84 2.85 -17.68
CA GLY A 124 17.45 3.31 -17.74
C GLY A 124 16.43 2.24 -17.43
N VAL A 125 15.26 2.30 -18.07
CA VAL A 125 14.19 1.32 -17.92
C VAL A 125 14.39 0.19 -18.91
N LYS A 126 14.63 -1.01 -18.39
CA LYS A 126 14.80 -2.23 -19.18
C LYS A 126 13.48 -2.98 -19.27
N THR A 127 13.05 -3.33 -20.48
CA THR A 127 11.97 -4.29 -20.71
C THR A 127 12.50 -5.70 -20.49
N ILE A 128 11.89 -6.44 -19.58
CA ILE A 128 12.24 -7.84 -19.26
C ILE A 128 11.39 -8.79 -20.09
N ALA A 129 10.07 -8.54 -20.13
CA ALA A 129 9.12 -9.35 -20.88
C ALA A 129 7.89 -8.54 -21.25
N GLU A 130 7.26 -8.87 -22.36
CA GLU A 130 5.95 -8.37 -22.76
C GLU A 130 5.12 -9.50 -23.34
N VAL A 131 3.79 -9.43 -23.18
CA VAL A 131 2.84 -10.37 -23.76
C VAL A 131 1.63 -9.60 -24.30
N PRO A 132 1.30 -9.74 -25.60
CA PRO A 132 0.13 -9.09 -26.18
C PRO A 132 -1.16 -9.73 -25.64
N PHE A 133 -2.19 -8.89 -25.46
CA PHE A 133 -3.54 -9.39 -25.19
C PHE A 133 -4.10 -10.06 -26.45
N ALA A 134 -4.87 -11.14 -26.26
CA ALA A 134 -5.47 -11.87 -27.38
C ALA A 134 -6.88 -11.33 -27.73
N THR A 135 -7.70 -11.08 -26.73
CA THR A 135 -9.11 -10.66 -26.92
C THR A 135 -9.46 -9.43 -26.10
N ASN A 136 -8.91 -9.29 -24.90
CA ASN A 136 -9.23 -8.19 -24.03
C ASN A 136 -8.50 -6.91 -24.45
N THR A 137 -9.17 -5.78 -24.23
CA THR A 137 -8.59 -4.45 -24.43
C THR A 137 -8.70 -3.64 -23.15
N TYR A 138 -7.59 -3.14 -22.70
CA TYR A 138 -7.50 -2.33 -21.48
C TYR A 138 -7.19 -0.88 -21.83
N GLN A 139 -7.47 0.00 -20.88
CA GLN A 139 -6.91 1.33 -20.90
C GLN A 139 -5.69 1.37 -19.98
N ASP A 140 -4.65 2.09 -20.39
CA ASP A 140 -3.49 2.33 -19.55
C ASP A 140 -3.91 2.90 -18.20
N ARG A 141 -3.24 2.47 -17.11
CA ARG A 141 -3.44 2.99 -15.75
C ARG A 141 -4.86 2.82 -15.18
N ARG A 142 -5.76 2.08 -15.85
CA ARG A 142 -7.19 1.97 -15.46
C ARG A 142 -7.59 0.52 -15.26
N TYR A 143 -6.83 -0.19 -14.46
CA TYR A 143 -7.05 -1.58 -14.09
C TYR A 143 -6.66 -1.79 -12.64
N THR A 144 -7.10 -2.89 -12.08
CA THR A 144 -6.67 -3.40 -10.79
C THR A 144 -6.09 -4.80 -10.95
N HIS A 145 -5.44 -5.32 -9.93
CA HIS A 145 -4.85 -6.64 -10.00
C HIS A 145 -4.94 -7.38 -8.68
N ALA A 146 -4.73 -8.69 -8.74
CA ALA A 146 -4.54 -9.54 -7.56
C ALA A 146 -3.53 -10.64 -7.87
N TRP A 147 -2.48 -10.76 -7.07
CA TRP A 147 -1.54 -11.89 -7.14
C TRP A 147 -2.16 -13.11 -6.48
N LEU A 148 -2.33 -14.19 -7.25
CA LEU A 148 -2.92 -15.44 -6.79
C LEU A 148 -1.89 -16.34 -6.10
N ASN A 149 -0.65 -16.24 -6.54
CA ASN A 149 0.54 -16.88 -5.98
C ASN A 149 1.79 -16.10 -6.41
N ASP A 150 2.98 -16.69 -6.29
CA ASP A 150 4.22 -15.98 -6.58
C ASP A 150 4.46 -15.71 -8.06
N ASP A 151 3.85 -16.48 -8.96
CA ASP A 151 4.05 -16.38 -10.40
C ASP A 151 2.78 -16.07 -11.21
N THR A 152 1.61 -16.06 -10.60
CA THR A 152 0.34 -15.89 -11.31
C THR A 152 -0.48 -14.76 -10.70
N PHE A 153 -0.96 -13.88 -11.54
CA PHE A 153 -1.86 -12.79 -11.14
C PHE A 153 -2.97 -12.58 -12.16
N VAL A 154 -4.00 -11.89 -11.72
CA VAL A 154 -5.12 -11.48 -12.55
C VAL A 154 -5.18 -9.97 -12.64
N VAL A 155 -5.45 -9.46 -13.83
CA VAL A 155 -5.77 -8.05 -14.11
C VAL A 155 -7.27 -7.96 -14.37
N LEU A 156 -7.91 -6.96 -13.77
CA LEU A 156 -9.35 -6.70 -13.93
C LEU A 156 -9.59 -5.22 -14.27
N ALA A 157 -10.55 -4.97 -15.14
CA ALA A 157 -11.03 -3.63 -15.44
C ALA A 157 -12.42 -3.67 -16.07
N ALA A 158 -13.12 -2.55 -16.07
CA ALA A 158 -14.28 -2.40 -16.95
C ALA A 158 -13.81 -2.43 -18.41
N ASN A 159 -14.59 -3.08 -19.29
CA ASN A 159 -14.34 -3.07 -20.72
C ASN A 159 -14.46 -1.66 -21.33
N GLY A 160 -14.19 -1.51 -22.63
CA GLY A 160 -14.23 -0.21 -23.31
C GLY A 160 -15.56 0.53 -23.14
N ASP A 161 -16.68 -0.17 -23.22
CA ASP A 161 -18.04 0.37 -23.07
C ASP A 161 -18.47 0.48 -21.60
N LYS A 162 -17.68 -0.08 -20.67
CA LYS A 162 -17.93 -0.13 -19.23
C LYS A 162 -19.22 -0.84 -18.82
N ASN A 163 -19.75 -1.69 -19.68
CA ASN A 163 -20.95 -2.46 -19.39
C ASN A 163 -20.64 -3.83 -18.78
N ASP A 164 -19.38 -4.25 -18.84
CA ASP A 164 -18.87 -5.49 -18.28
C ASP A 164 -17.52 -5.26 -17.60
N VAL A 165 -17.11 -6.22 -16.75
CA VAL A 165 -15.77 -6.30 -16.18
C VAL A 165 -15.03 -7.48 -16.79
N ILE A 166 -13.93 -7.19 -17.46
CA ILE A 166 -13.05 -8.17 -18.09
C ILE A 166 -11.91 -8.54 -17.17
N TYR A 167 -11.35 -9.74 -17.38
CA TYR A 167 -10.16 -10.21 -16.66
C TYR A 167 -9.16 -10.90 -17.59
N THR A 168 -7.91 -10.84 -17.22
CA THR A 168 -6.80 -11.56 -17.86
C THR A 168 -5.93 -12.19 -16.79
N LYS A 169 -5.76 -13.51 -16.81
CA LYS A 169 -4.77 -14.21 -15.97
C LYS A 169 -3.43 -14.26 -16.68
N ILE A 170 -2.40 -13.87 -15.98
CA ILE A 170 -1.04 -13.78 -16.50
C ILE A 170 -0.11 -14.60 -15.61
N GLN A 171 0.71 -15.42 -16.22
CA GLN A 171 1.78 -16.16 -15.56
C GLN A 171 3.13 -15.51 -15.86
N ASP A 172 3.86 -15.17 -14.81
CA ASP A 172 5.26 -14.74 -14.88
C ASP A 172 6.19 -15.97 -14.85
N LYS A 173 6.91 -16.21 -15.94
CA LYS A 173 7.88 -17.31 -16.08
C LYS A 173 9.33 -16.82 -15.89
N GLY A 174 9.51 -15.70 -15.18
CA GLY A 174 10.82 -15.08 -14.99
C GLY A 174 11.22 -14.17 -16.15
N SER A 175 11.72 -14.73 -17.23
CA SER A 175 12.14 -13.99 -18.43
C SER A 175 11.05 -13.80 -19.48
N SER A 176 9.86 -14.35 -19.27
CA SER A 176 8.72 -14.22 -20.18
C SER A 176 7.42 -14.12 -19.39
N LEU A 177 6.38 -13.57 -20.02
CA LEU A 177 5.01 -13.55 -19.54
C LEU A 177 4.14 -14.42 -20.44
N ALA A 178 3.12 -15.05 -19.86
CA ALA A 178 2.15 -15.82 -20.63
C ALA A 178 0.73 -15.49 -20.17
N ILE A 179 -0.15 -15.14 -21.10
CA ILE A 179 -1.58 -15.08 -20.83
C ILE A 179 -2.11 -16.50 -20.79
N THR A 180 -2.72 -16.90 -19.69
CA THR A 180 -3.27 -18.24 -19.49
C THR A 180 -4.77 -18.28 -19.68
N GLU A 181 -5.46 -17.16 -19.45
CA GLU A 181 -6.92 -17.05 -19.59
C GLU A 181 -7.32 -15.59 -19.78
N GLU A 182 -8.30 -15.34 -20.63
CA GLU A 182 -9.00 -14.07 -20.77
C GLU A 182 -10.50 -14.31 -20.76
N GLY A 183 -11.26 -13.40 -20.15
CA GLY A 183 -12.71 -13.55 -20.07
C GLY A 183 -13.43 -12.33 -19.51
N THR A 184 -14.71 -12.52 -19.26
CA THR A 184 -15.62 -11.52 -18.68
C THR A 184 -16.26 -12.10 -17.44
N LEU A 185 -16.34 -11.31 -16.37
CA LEU A 185 -17.03 -11.69 -15.14
C LEU A 185 -18.55 -11.60 -15.32
N ASN A 186 -19.27 -12.61 -14.86
CA ASN A 186 -20.74 -12.61 -14.88
C ASN A 186 -21.34 -11.75 -13.76
N LEU A 187 -20.89 -10.48 -13.65
CA LEU A 187 -21.37 -9.54 -12.65
C LEU A 187 -22.81 -9.06 -12.89
N PRO A 188 -23.27 -8.77 -14.13
CA PRO A 188 -24.65 -8.34 -14.35
C PRO A 188 -25.68 -9.31 -13.80
N ALA A 189 -25.54 -10.62 -14.04
CA ALA A 189 -26.45 -11.63 -13.53
C ALA A 189 -26.41 -11.75 -12.00
N ALA A 190 -25.23 -11.66 -11.40
CA ALA A 190 -25.08 -11.69 -9.95
C ALA A 190 -25.69 -10.47 -9.27
N LEU A 191 -25.59 -9.29 -9.88
CA LEU A 191 -26.23 -8.05 -9.40
C LEU A 191 -27.75 -8.11 -9.53
N GLU A 192 -28.27 -8.64 -10.62
CA GLU A 192 -29.71 -8.83 -10.82
C GLU A 192 -30.31 -9.71 -9.72
N ALA A 193 -29.59 -10.74 -9.27
CA ALA A 193 -30.03 -11.63 -8.18
C ALA A 193 -30.22 -10.91 -6.84
N ILE A 194 -29.57 -9.76 -6.63
CA ILE A 194 -29.77 -8.89 -5.46
C ILE A 194 -30.61 -7.64 -5.77
N GLY A 195 -31.29 -7.62 -6.92
CA GLY A 195 -32.16 -6.51 -7.34
C GLY A 195 -31.43 -5.22 -7.75
N VAL A 196 -30.16 -5.33 -8.17
CA VAL A 196 -29.32 -4.20 -8.59
C VAL A 196 -29.06 -4.28 -10.09
N THR A 197 -29.16 -3.13 -10.75
CA THR A 197 -28.75 -2.98 -12.15
C THR A 197 -27.72 -1.88 -12.24
N ILE A 198 -26.53 -2.19 -12.73
CA ILE A 198 -25.46 -1.23 -13.05
C ILE A 198 -25.37 -1.10 -14.56
N LYS A 199 -25.49 0.13 -15.05
CA LYS A 199 -25.39 0.42 -16.50
C LYS A 199 -23.92 0.57 -16.93
N THR A 200 -23.11 1.15 -16.07
CA THR A 200 -21.70 1.39 -16.36
C THR A 200 -20.89 1.14 -15.10
N PHE A 201 -19.94 0.21 -15.18
CA PHE A 201 -19.02 -0.11 -14.07
C PHE A 201 -17.97 0.97 -13.88
N SER A 202 -17.47 1.10 -12.67
CA SER A 202 -16.25 1.86 -12.39
C SER A 202 -15.07 1.34 -13.21
N THR A 203 -14.17 2.24 -13.59
CA THR A 203 -13.18 1.96 -14.64
C THR A 203 -12.23 0.83 -14.26
N SER A 204 -11.73 0.81 -13.02
CA SER A 204 -10.79 -0.20 -12.54
C SER A 204 -11.38 -1.07 -11.43
N GLY A 205 -12.04 -0.46 -10.44
CA GLY A 205 -12.32 -1.13 -9.17
C GLY A 205 -11.05 -1.33 -8.34
N LEU A 206 -11.14 -2.16 -7.31
CA LEU A 206 -10.05 -2.56 -6.43
C LEU A 206 -10.15 -4.06 -6.15
N ALA A 207 -9.10 -4.81 -6.43
CA ALA A 207 -9.06 -6.25 -6.20
C ALA A 207 -7.97 -6.63 -5.20
N THR A 208 -8.22 -7.66 -4.41
CA THR A 208 -7.23 -8.33 -3.59
C THR A 208 -7.49 -9.83 -3.57
N TYR A 209 -6.44 -10.62 -3.36
CA TYR A 209 -6.56 -12.06 -3.23
C TYR A 209 -6.61 -12.48 -1.77
N ARG A 210 -7.71 -13.13 -1.38
CA ARG A 210 -7.89 -13.72 -0.06
C ARG A 210 -7.35 -15.14 -0.06
N LYS A 211 -6.11 -15.27 0.39
CA LYS A 211 -5.33 -16.53 0.33
C LYS A 211 -5.97 -17.66 1.11
N GLN A 212 -6.66 -17.35 2.21
CA GLN A 212 -7.24 -18.33 3.13
C GLN A 212 -8.26 -19.25 2.47
N ASP A 213 -8.98 -18.77 1.48
CA ASP A 213 -10.03 -19.50 0.78
C ASP A 213 -9.95 -19.45 -0.76
N GLY A 214 -8.87 -18.91 -1.30
CA GLY A 214 -8.64 -18.91 -2.74
C GLY A 214 -9.56 -17.99 -3.53
N LYS A 215 -9.99 -16.87 -2.93
CA LYS A 215 -10.94 -15.94 -3.54
C LYS A 215 -10.30 -14.61 -3.91
N ILE A 216 -10.76 -14.05 -5.01
CA ILE A 216 -10.51 -12.65 -5.34
C ILE A 216 -11.69 -11.85 -4.80
N VAL A 217 -11.39 -10.84 -3.99
CA VAL A 217 -12.40 -9.90 -3.49
C VAL A 217 -12.24 -8.61 -4.29
N TYR A 218 -13.27 -8.28 -5.06
CA TYR A 218 -13.28 -7.17 -6.01
C TYR A 218 -14.32 -6.13 -5.61
N PHE A 219 -13.87 -4.92 -5.30
CA PHE A 219 -14.72 -3.78 -4.96
C PHE A 219 -14.93 -2.91 -6.17
N PHE A 220 -16.16 -2.47 -6.40
CA PHE A 220 -16.53 -1.65 -7.52
C PHE A 220 -17.74 -0.75 -7.21
N CYS A 221 -18.02 0.18 -8.09
CA CYS A 221 -19.20 1.03 -8.03
C CYS A 221 -19.77 1.27 -9.42
N GLU A 222 -20.94 1.90 -9.50
CA GLU A 222 -21.44 2.39 -10.78
C GLU A 222 -20.70 3.68 -11.17
N ASN A 223 -20.23 3.74 -12.41
CA ASN A 223 -19.64 4.94 -13.00
C ASN A 223 -20.74 5.82 -13.59
N GLY A 224 -20.82 7.07 -13.17
CA GLY A 224 -21.84 8.00 -13.68
C GLY A 224 -21.55 9.45 -13.30
N LYS A 225 -22.07 10.39 -14.09
CA LYS A 225 -22.09 11.81 -13.72
C LYS A 225 -22.92 11.95 -12.43
N GLY A 226 -22.28 12.40 -11.38
CA GLY A 226 -22.90 12.52 -10.04
C GLY A 226 -22.49 11.41 -9.05
N GLY A 227 -21.68 10.43 -9.47
CA GLY A 227 -21.12 9.36 -8.65
C GLY A 227 -22.14 8.72 -7.71
N LYS A 228 -22.71 7.58 -8.08
CA LYS A 228 -23.71 6.96 -7.22
C LYS A 228 -23.09 6.52 -5.90
N LYS A 229 -23.77 6.83 -4.83
CA LYS A 229 -23.40 6.51 -3.45
C LYS A 229 -23.67 5.02 -3.19
N ALA A 230 -22.85 4.17 -3.75
CA ALA A 230 -22.90 2.75 -3.45
C ALA A 230 -21.54 2.11 -3.78
N VAL A 231 -21.07 1.31 -2.86
CA VAL A 231 -19.92 0.43 -3.04
C VAL A 231 -20.43 -0.98 -3.06
N TYR A 232 -19.99 -1.75 -4.04
CA TYR A 232 -20.30 -3.17 -4.15
C TYR A 232 -19.03 -4.00 -3.97
N VAL A 233 -19.21 -5.23 -3.53
CA VAL A 233 -18.17 -6.24 -3.51
C VAL A 233 -18.63 -7.45 -4.32
N ALA A 234 -17.75 -8.01 -5.13
CA ALA A 234 -17.90 -9.33 -5.70
C ALA A 234 -16.83 -10.25 -5.13
N VAL A 235 -17.22 -11.46 -4.76
CA VAL A 235 -16.29 -12.52 -4.38
C VAL A 235 -16.24 -13.53 -5.51
N ILE A 236 -15.03 -13.74 -6.03
CA ILE A 236 -14.76 -14.45 -7.27
C ILE A 236 -13.87 -15.65 -6.92
N ASN A 237 -14.22 -16.82 -7.39
CA ASN A 237 -13.36 -18.00 -7.29
C ASN A 237 -12.14 -17.81 -8.20
N ALA A 238 -10.94 -17.80 -7.62
CA ALA A 238 -9.72 -17.54 -8.38
C ALA A 238 -9.36 -18.69 -9.36
N SER A 239 -9.89 -19.91 -9.18
CA SER A 239 -9.59 -21.03 -10.05
C SER A 239 -10.31 -20.95 -11.40
N ASP A 240 -11.59 -20.59 -11.40
CA ASP A 240 -12.45 -20.59 -12.59
C ASP A 240 -13.09 -19.23 -12.92
N MET A 241 -12.76 -18.19 -12.15
CA MET A 241 -13.28 -16.83 -12.27
C MET A 241 -14.82 -16.72 -12.14
N SER A 242 -15.48 -17.72 -11.56
CA SER A 242 -16.92 -17.64 -11.27
C SER A 242 -17.20 -16.65 -10.13
N VAL A 243 -18.27 -15.85 -10.29
CA VAL A 243 -18.75 -14.94 -9.26
C VAL A 243 -19.59 -15.71 -8.26
N GLU A 244 -19.14 -15.86 -7.03
CA GLU A 244 -19.79 -16.63 -5.98
C GLU A 244 -20.74 -15.79 -5.11
N GLY A 245 -20.53 -14.50 -5.05
CA GLY A 245 -21.39 -13.59 -4.31
C GLY A 245 -21.16 -12.15 -4.70
N VAL A 246 -22.23 -11.36 -4.59
CA VAL A 246 -22.20 -9.91 -4.74
C VAL A 246 -22.99 -9.30 -3.61
N ASP A 247 -22.49 -8.23 -3.03
CA ASP A 247 -23.19 -7.51 -1.96
C ASP A 247 -22.96 -6.00 -2.07
N LYS A 248 -23.82 -5.25 -1.43
CA LYS A 248 -23.78 -3.80 -1.34
C LYS A 248 -23.33 -3.39 0.06
N ALA A 249 -22.43 -2.42 0.13
CA ALA A 249 -21.97 -1.87 1.40
C ALA A 249 -23.13 -1.35 2.27
N PRO A 250 -23.05 -1.49 3.60
CA PRO A 250 -24.11 -1.05 4.52
C PRO A 250 -24.28 0.47 4.56
N THR A 251 -23.35 1.19 3.96
CA THR A 251 -23.30 2.66 3.98
C THR A 251 -23.64 3.23 2.61
N GLY A 252 -24.08 4.48 2.56
CA GLY A 252 -24.33 5.21 1.32
C GLY A 252 -23.10 5.98 0.79
N GLU A 253 -21.92 5.73 1.34
CA GLU A 253 -20.68 6.39 0.99
C GLU A 253 -20.18 5.98 -0.40
N LYS A 254 -19.25 6.77 -0.94
CA LYS A 254 -18.66 6.55 -2.24
C LYS A 254 -17.38 5.73 -2.14
N MET A 255 -17.17 4.90 -3.13
CA MET A 255 -15.88 4.26 -3.29
C MET A 255 -14.79 5.31 -3.51
N SER A 256 -13.68 5.16 -2.81
CA SER A 256 -12.54 6.06 -2.92
C SER A 256 -11.87 5.89 -4.28
N GLY A 257 -12.25 6.73 -5.24
CA GLY A 257 -11.65 6.85 -6.57
C GLY A 257 -11.58 5.54 -7.39
N THR A 258 -11.78 5.63 -8.66
CA THR A 258 -11.69 4.46 -9.56
C THR A 258 -11.15 4.85 -10.94
N ALA A 259 -10.50 6.01 -11.01
CA ALA A 259 -10.06 6.57 -12.27
C ALA A 259 -8.70 6.01 -12.74
N TYR A 260 -7.83 5.71 -11.79
CA TYR A 260 -6.47 5.22 -12.01
C TYR A 260 -6.25 4.04 -11.07
N GLY A 261 -6.38 2.81 -11.56
CA GLY A 261 -6.48 1.60 -10.76
C GLY A 261 -5.37 1.45 -9.73
N GLU A 262 -4.14 1.56 -10.16
CA GLU A 262 -3.01 1.28 -9.28
C GLU A 262 -2.74 2.35 -8.24
N LEU A 263 -3.04 3.62 -8.51
CA LEU A 263 -3.07 4.65 -7.48
C LEU A 263 -4.09 4.35 -6.38
N LEU A 264 -5.04 3.49 -6.69
CA LEU A 264 -6.12 3.11 -5.80
C LEU A 264 -5.88 1.78 -5.11
N GLN A 265 -4.85 1.04 -5.50
CA GLN A 265 -4.53 -0.27 -4.95
C GLN A 265 -4.22 -0.20 -3.45
N ASP A 266 -3.52 0.85 -3.02
CA ASP A 266 -3.22 1.11 -1.60
C ASP A 266 -4.38 1.73 -0.82
N LYS A 267 -5.62 1.51 -1.26
CA LYS A 267 -6.82 2.02 -0.58
C LYS A 267 -7.59 0.95 0.19
N LEU A 268 -7.11 -0.24 0.16
CA LEU A 268 -7.62 -1.33 0.99
C LEU A 268 -6.47 -1.99 1.72
N PHE A 269 -6.78 -2.62 2.84
CA PHE A 269 -5.83 -3.46 3.55
C PHE A 269 -6.54 -4.71 4.09
N TYR A 270 -5.78 -5.75 4.34
CA TYR A 270 -6.30 -6.98 4.92
C TYR A 270 -5.40 -7.47 6.06
N THR A 271 -6.03 -8.13 7.02
CA THR A 271 -5.37 -8.68 8.19
C THR A 271 -4.87 -10.10 7.94
N GLU A 272 -4.05 -10.60 8.84
CA GLU A 272 -3.56 -11.98 8.82
C GLU A 272 -4.70 -13.00 8.88
N ALA A 273 -5.81 -12.64 9.52
CA ALA A 273 -7.02 -13.46 9.58
C ALA A 273 -7.78 -13.53 8.25
N GLY A 274 -7.51 -12.59 7.33
CA GLY A 274 -8.17 -12.51 6.04
C GLY A 274 -9.36 -11.54 5.99
N ASP A 275 -9.58 -10.75 7.03
CA ASP A 275 -10.53 -9.64 7.00
C ASP A 275 -10.01 -8.53 6.09
N ILE A 276 -10.86 -8.01 5.22
CA ILE A 276 -10.52 -6.97 4.24
C ILE A 276 -11.25 -5.69 4.61
N TYR A 277 -10.52 -4.61 4.65
CA TYR A 277 -10.99 -3.28 5.01
C TYR A 277 -10.84 -2.32 3.84
N LEU A 278 -11.90 -1.60 3.53
CA LEU A 278 -11.94 -0.60 2.47
C LEU A 278 -12.39 0.76 3.05
N PRO A 279 -11.51 1.77 3.07
CA PRO A 279 -11.92 3.14 3.28
C PRO A 279 -12.86 3.63 2.18
N VAL A 280 -13.98 4.20 2.58
CA VAL A 280 -14.98 4.81 1.70
C VAL A 280 -15.16 6.27 2.07
N TRP A 281 -15.59 7.10 1.11
CA TRP A 281 -15.68 8.54 1.30
C TRP A 281 -17.11 8.99 1.55
N SER A 282 -17.27 9.78 2.59
CA SER A 282 -18.53 10.42 2.91
C SER A 282 -18.43 11.92 2.84
N ASP A 283 -19.56 12.59 2.59
CA ASP A 283 -19.67 14.01 2.72
C ASP A 283 -20.75 14.36 3.76
N ILE A 284 -20.58 15.52 4.40
CA ILE A 284 -21.50 16.00 5.44
C ILE A 284 -22.82 16.48 4.83
N GLU A 285 -22.78 17.00 3.62
CA GLU A 285 -23.88 17.76 3.01
C GLU A 285 -24.65 16.98 1.95
N GLY A 286 -24.33 15.69 1.75
CA GLY A 286 -24.98 14.88 0.73
C GLY A 286 -24.51 15.17 -0.70
N GLY A 287 -23.32 15.70 -0.88
CA GLY A 287 -22.71 15.99 -2.18
C GLY A 287 -22.56 14.76 -3.07
N GLU A 288 -22.68 14.96 -4.37
CA GLU A 288 -22.67 13.86 -5.32
C GLU A 288 -21.29 13.54 -5.90
N LYS A 289 -20.29 14.37 -5.63
CA LYS A 289 -18.94 14.24 -6.21
C LYS A 289 -17.95 13.73 -5.17
N ALA A 290 -17.04 12.85 -5.60
CA ALA A 290 -15.93 12.41 -4.75
C ALA A 290 -15.06 13.58 -4.26
N SER A 291 -14.96 14.66 -5.01
CA SER A 291 -14.24 15.87 -4.63
C SER A 291 -14.87 16.64 -3.45
N THR A 292 -16.17 16.49 -3.21
CA THR A 292 -16.85 17.12 -2.08
C THR A 292 -16.87 16.27 -0.82
N CYS A 293 -16.44 15.01 -0.89
CA CYS A 293 -16.33 14.16 0.28
C CYS A 293 -15.14 14.62 1.15
N ALA A 294 -15.41 14.99 2.38
CA ALA A 294 -14.42 15.50 3.33
C ALA A 294 -13.99 14.46 4.37
N TYR A 295 -14.76 13.39 4.53
CA TYR A 295 -14.56 12.37 5.57
C TYR A 295 -14.53 10.98 4.99
N SER A 296 -14.11 10.03 5.81
CA SER A 296 -14.11 8.62 5.48
C SER A 296 -14.83 7.80 6.53
N ARG A 297 -15.29 6.64 6.09
CA ARG A 297 -15.63 5.48 6.90
C ARG A 297 -14.81 4.31 6.40
N ILE A 298 -14.83 3.21 7.13
CA ILE A 298 -14.20 1.97 6.69
C ILE A 298 -15.28 0.90 6.69
N VAL A 299 -15.43 0.20 5.56
CA VAL A 299 -16.28 -1.00 5.46
C VAL A 299 -15.43 -2.25 5.47
N ARG A 300 -16.00 -3.39 5.88
CA ARG A 300 -15.27 -4.63 6.07
C ARG A 300 -15.95 -5.78 5.34
N VAL A 301 -15.13 -6.68 4.77
CA VAL A 301 -15.52 -8.04 4.39
C VAL A 301 -14.76 -8.99 5.31
N LYS A 302 -15.47 -9.80 6.09
CA LYS A 302 -14.83 -10.75 7.00
C LYS A 302 -14.18 -11.90 6.25
N ALA A 303 -13.17 -12.48 6.86
CA ALA A 303 -12.55 -13.71 6.39
C ALA A 303 -13.61 -14.81 6.14
N GLY A 304 -13.56 -15.43 4.96
CA GLY A 304 -14.50 -16.48 4.56
C GLY A 304 -15.93 -16.01 4.21
N GLU A 305 -16.24 -14.72 4.35
CA GLU A 305 -17.55 -14.17 3.98
C GLU A 305 -17.55 -13.66 2.54
N ASN A 306 -18.71 -13.82 1.85
CA ASN A 306 -18.91 -13.35 0.48
C ASN A 306 -19.75 -12.06 0.42
N LYS A 307 -19.75 -11.28 1.49
CA LYS A 307 -20.55 -10.07 1.66
C LYS A 307 -19.88 -9.11 2.64
N PHE A 308 -20.33 -7.86 2.64
CA PHE A 308 -19.93 -6.90 3.67
C PHE A 308 -20.44 -7.29 5.05
N ASP A 309 -19.69 -6.95 6.08
CA ASP A 309 -20.16 -6.99 7.45
C ASP A 309 -21.14 -5.84 7.67
N GLN A 310 -22.44 -6.19 7.71
CA GLN A 310 -23.52 -5.21 7.87
C GLN A 310 -23.58 -4.59 9.28
N ASN A 311 -22.84 -5.13 10.24
CA ASN A 311 -22.87 -4.71 11.64
C ASN A 311 -21.63 -3.94 12.08
N TRP A 312 -20.68 -3.68 11.17
CA TRP A 312 -19.45 -3.00 11.50
C TRP A 312 -19.11 -1.92 10.47
N ILE A 313 -18.86 -0.72 10.94
CA ILE A 313 -18.39 0.41 10.14
C ILE A 313 -17.37 1.15 11.00
N GLY A 314 -16.14 1.27 10.50
CA GLY A 314 -15.10 2.07 11.13
C GLY A 314 -15.32 3.57 10.95
N PHE A 315 -14.92 4.35 11.93
CA PHE A 315 -15.16 5.80 12.05
C PHE A 315 -16.64 6.16 11.99
N ASN A 316 -17.50 5.29 12.48
CA ASN A 316 -18.94 5.52 12.48
C ASN A 316 -19.30 6.68 13.42
N GLY A 317 -19.76 7.80 12.85
CA GLY A 317 -20.10 9.02 13.58
C GLY A 317 -18.90 9.97 13.86
N ASP A 318 -17.67 9.56 13.57
CA ASP A 318 -16.52 10.47 13.63
C ASP A 318 -16.34 11.17 12.28
N GLN A 319 -16.71 12.46 12.25
CA GLN A 319 -16.59 13.31 11.07
C GLN A 319 -15.31 14.13 11.05
N THR A 320 -14.43 13.97 12.04
CA THR A 320 -13.20 14.76 12.17
C THR A 320 -11.99 14.08 11.58
N THR A 321 -12.07 12.78 11.28
CA THR A 321 -10.93 12.00 10.78
C THR A 321 -10.37 12.51 9.46
N GLY A 322 -11.22 13.01 8.56
CA GLY A 322 -10.83 13.48 7.26
C GLY A 322 -10.93 12.39 6.16
N LYS A 323 -10.40 12.72 4.98
CA LYS A 323 -10.50 11.86 3.80
C LYS A 323 -9.29 10.94 3.71
N ILE A 324 -9.49 9.65 3.94
CA ILE A 324 -8.45 8.62 3.76
C ILE A 324 -8.23 8.40 2.28
N THR A 325 -7.02 8.61 1.82
CA THR A 325 -6.66 8.48 0.41
C THR A 325 -5.82 7.24 0.11
N THR A 326 -4.98 6.82 1.05
CA THR A 326 -4.25 5.55 0.98
C THR A 326 -4.19 4.88 2.34
N SER A 327 -3.97 3.57 2.34
CA SER A 327 -3.86 2.74 3.54
C SER A 327 -2.84 1.62 3.34
N THR A 328 -2.01 1.38 4.35
CA THR A 328 -0.99 0.33 4.34
C THR A 328 -1.08 -0.45 5.64
N TYR A 329 -1.29 -1.76 5.55
CA TYR A 329 -1.37 -2.61 6.73
C TYR A 329 0.01 -2.78 7.38
N LEU A 330 0.05 -2.63 8.69
CA LEU A 330 1.29 -2.73 9.49
C LEU A 330 1.42 -4.04 10.26
N GLY A 331 0.36 -4.85 10.30
CA GLY A 331 0.27 -6.02 11.17
C GLY A 331 -0.41 -5.71 12.50
N ASN A 332 -0.78 -6.78 13.21
CA ASN A 332 -1.36 -6.72 14.56
C ASN A 332 -2.60 -5.80 14.67
N GLY A 333 -3.45 -5.78 13.65
CA GLY A 333 -4.67 -4.97 13.63
C GLY A 333 -4.44 -3.48 13.48
N LYS A 334 -3.27 -3.06 12.95
CA LYS A 334 -2.94 -1.65 12.72
C LYS A 334 -2.71 -1.36 11.25
N ALA A 335 -3.11 -0.17 10.81
CA ALA A 335 -2.86 0.32 9.46
C ALA A 335 -2.32 1.75 9.51
N LEU A 336 -1.39 2.06 8.61
CA LEU A 336 -0.95 3.41 8.34
C LEU A 336 -1.89 4.02 7.30
N LEU A 337 -2.47 5.16 7.64
CA LEU A 337 -3.39 5.89 6.79
C LEU A 337 -2.78 7.23 6.39
N TYR A 338 -2.97 7.61 5.13
CA TYR A 338 -2.70 8.96 4.62
C TYR A 338 -4.04 9.69 4.47
N VAL A 339 -4.19 10.79 5.21
CA VAL A 339 -5.49 11.43 5.44
C VAL A 339 -5.41 12.90 5.11
N LEU A 340 -6.33 13.38 4.24
CA LEU A 340 -6.54 14.81 4.02
C LEU A 340 -7.39 15.34 5.17
N ASN A 341 -6.82 16.26 5.96
CA ASN A 341 -7.51 16.86 7.10
C ASN A 341 -8.38 18.04 6.65
N PRO A 342 -9.72 17.93 6.71
CA PRO A 342 -10.61 18.98 6.26
C PRO A 342 -10.56 20.25 7.14
N GLU A 343 -10.10 20.12 8.39
CA GLU A 343 -10.01 21.24 9.31
C GLU A 343 -8.71 22.04 9.18
N TYR A 344 -7.73 21.47 8.45
CA TYR A 344 -6.49 22.18 8.20
C TYR A 344 -6.70 23.28 7.16
N THR A 345 -6.72 24.50 7.62
CA THR A 345 -7.02 25.66 6.79
C THR A 345 -5.79 26.27 6.11
N GLY A 346 -4.56 25.81 6.37
CA GLY A 346 -3.33 26.19 5.70
C GLY A 346 -3.37 27.58 5.01
N ALA A 347 -2.98 27.64 3.74
CA ALA A 347 -3.06 28.87 2.97
C ALA A 347 -4.44 29.17 2.37
N SER A 348 -5.37 28.19 2.31
CA SER A 348 -6.73 28.39 1.77
C SER A 348 -7.74 27.37 2.29
N ALA A 349 -8.70 27.82 3.08
CA ALA A 349 -9.82 27.00 3.57
C ALA A 349 -10.69 26.43 2.44
N SER A 350 -10.76 27.08 1.28
CA SER A 350 -11.60 26.64 0.16
C SER A 350 -11.11 25.33 -0.47
N ASN A 351 -9.83 25.01 -0.35
CA ASN A 351 -9.25 23.81 -0.97
C ASN A 351 -9.45 22.53 -0.15
N THR A 352 -9.74 22.63 1.14
CA THR A 352 -9.93 21.44 1.97
C THR A 352 -11.28 20.79 1.72
N LEU A 353 -12.33 21.57 1.51
CA LEU A 353 -13.69 21.06 1.34
C LEU A 353 -14.13 21.00 -0.14
N SER A 354 -13.96 22.08 -0.90
CA SER A 354 -14.48 22.14 -2.27
C SER A 354 -13.63 21.41 -3.30
N GLU A 355 -12.32 21.44 -3.15
CA GLU A 355 -11.41 20.72 -4.04
C GLU A 355 -10.90 19.42 -3.42
N GLY A 356 -10.79 19.34 -2.11
CA GLY A 356 -10.63 18.11 -1.32
C GLY A 356 -9.40 17.26 -1.60
N TRP A 357 -8.44 17.78 -2.41
CA TRP A 357 -7.36 16.97 -2.92
C TRP A 357 -5.98 17.34 -2.40
N GLY A 358 -5.83 18.41 -1.63
CA GLY A 358 -4.53 18.79 -1.04
C GLY A 358 -3.40 19.01 -2.03
N ARG A 359 -3.73 19.46 -3.24
CA ARG A 359 -2.74 19.57 -4.32
C ARG A 359 -1.69 20.64 -4.06
N GLU A 360 -2.15 21.82 -3.67
CA GLU A 360 -1.34 23.03 -3.55
C GLU A 360 -0.88 23.29 -2.11
N TYR A 361 -1.49 22.60 -1.16
CA TYR A 361 -1.27 22.85 0.27
C TYR A 361 -0.92 21.58 1.01
N ALA A 362 -0.04 21.71 1.99
CA ALA A 362 0.25 20.64 2.94
C ALA A 362 -0.88 20.49 3.94
N ASN A 363 -1.90 19.71 3.61
CA ASN A 363 -3.06 19.47 4.48
C ASN A 363 -3.27 17.98 4.81
N ALA A 364 -2.36 17.11 4.37
CA ALA A 364 -2.45 15.68 4.63
C ALA A 364 -1.50 15.23 5.74
N TYR A 365 -1.92 14.29 6.54
CA TYR A 365 -1.11 13.70 7.60
C TYR A 365 -1.06 12.18 7.47
N TYR A 366 -0.05 11.59 8.09
CA TYR A 366 0.04 10.15 8.32
C TYR A 366 -0.39 9.81 9.73
N GLY A 367 -1.27 8.82 9.87
CA GLY A 367 -1.73 8.36 11.17
C GLY A 367 -1.81 6.84 11.24
N ILE A 368 -1.62 6.32 12.44
CA ILE A 368 -1.79 4.90 12.75
C ILE A 368 -3.23 4.66 13.19
N TYR A 369 -3.95 3.89 12.42
CA TYR A 369 -5.29 3.42 12.74
C TYR A 369 -5.21 2.08 13.46
N ASP A 370 -5.89 1.97 14.57
CA ASP A 370 -6.04 0.75 15.36
C ASP A 370 -7.47 0.23 15.18
N ILE A 371 -7.60 -0.96 14.58
CA ILE A 371 -8.89 -1.58 14.26
C ILE A 371 -9.71 -1.88 15.52
N ALA A 372 -9.04 -2.30 16.61
CA ALA A 372 -9.71 -2.74 17.82
C ALA A 372 -10.36 -1.57 18.57
N THR A 373 -9.73 -0.40 18.52
CA THR A 373 -10.21 0.81 19.20
C THR A 373 -10.99 1.75 18.27
N ASP A 374 -10.97 1.50 16.97
CA ASP A 374 -11.55 2.35 15.92
C ASP A 374 -11.03 3.80 15.99
N LYS A 375 -9.74 3.97 16.23
CA LYS A 375 -9.11 5.29 16.39
C LYS A 375 -7.86 5.43 15.54
N ILE A 376 -7.60 6.67 15.12
CA ILE A 376 -6.37 7.06 14.45
C ILE A 376 -5.56 7.99 15.36
N VAL A 377 -4.24 7.81 15.34
CA VAL A 377 -3.28 8.67 16.04
C VAL A 377 -2.24 9.15 15.04
N GLU A 378 -2.09 10.47 14.92
CA GLU A 378 -1.07 11.07 14.06
C GLU A 378 0.34 10.65 14.53
N ILE A 379 1.21 10.36 13.56
CA ILE A 379 2.59 9.95 13.83
C ILE A 379 3.37 11.17 14.37
N SER A 380 4.24 10.90 15.34
CA SER A 380 5.09 11.92 15.95
C SER A 380 6.57 11.51 15.92
N TYR A 381 7.44 12.48 15.71
CA TYR A 381 8.88 12.36 15.78
C TYR A 381 9.43 13.38 16.78
N ASN A 382 10.27 12.95 17.73
CA ASN A 382 10.80 13.79 18.82
C ASN A 382 9.73 14.57 19.59
N GLY A 383 8.56 13.94 19.83
CA GLY A 383 7.46 14.52 20.59
C GLY A 383 6.62 15.55 19.83
N GLN A 384 6.88 15.78 18.55
CA GLN A 384 6.10 16.65 17.68
C GLN A 384 5.43 15.81 16.58
N LYS A 385 4.20 16.16 16.20
CA LYS A 385 3.56 15.55 15.03
C LYS A 385 4.42 15.73 13.79
N LEU A 386 4.41 14.73 12.90
CA LEU A 386 5.04 14.91 11.60
C LEU A 386 4.41 16.09 10.86
N PRO A 387 5.19 16.81 10.05
CA PRO A 387 4.65 17.92 9.28
C PRO A 387 3.56 17.44 8.32
N TYR A 388 2.59 18.26 8.06
CA TYR A 388 1.60 17.98 7.02
C TYR A 388 2.24 17.95 5.64
N ASN A 389 1.64 17.15 4.77
CA ASN A 389 2.19 16.80 3.48
C ASN A 389 1.38 17.41 2.34
N LYS A 390 2.07 17.76 1.27
CA LYS A 390 1.48 18.03 -0.04
C LYS A 390 1.18 16.72 -0.78
N GLY A 391 0.27 16.79 -1.72
CA GLY A 391 -0.08 15.70 -2.64
C GLY A 391 -1.31 14.93 -2.23
N THR A 392 -2.13 14.61 -3.22
CA THR A 392 -3.45 14.02 -3.06
C THR A 392 -3.38 12.56 -2.63
N PHE A 393 -2.54 11.80 -3.28
CA PHE A 393 -2.35 10.37 -3.02
C PHE A 393 -0.92 10.15 -2.56
N SER A 394 -0.75 9.18 -1.69
CA SER A 394 0.57 8.81 -1.23
C SER A 394 0.86 7.36 -1.59
N GLN A 395 1.74 7.15 -2.55
CA GLN A 395 2.42 5.88 -2.78
C GLN A 395 3.84 5.92 -2.19
N ARG A 396 4.01 6.71 -1.13
CA ARG A 396 5.30 7.01 -0.50
C ARG A 396 5.53 6.21 0.76
N THR A 397 4.78 5.12 0.93
CA THR A 397 4.90 4.24 2.10
C THR A 397 5.17 2.81 1.66
N VAL A 398 6.16 2.18 2.26
CA VAL A 398 6.42 0.74 2.11
C VAL A 398 6.69 0.13 3.47
N VAL A 399 6.32 -1.15 3.63
CA VAL A 399 6.58 -1.93 4.84
C VAL A 399 7.56 -3.05 4.51
N LYS A 400 8.67 -3.10 5.25
CA LYS A 400 9.68 -4.14 5.12
C LYS A 400 10.34 -4.38 6.47
N ASP A 401 10.57 -5.64 6.82
CA ASP A 401 11.32 -6.07 8.03
C ASP A 401 10.86 -5.39 9.32
N GLY A 402 9.53 -5.34 9.53
CA GLY A 402 8.93 -4.75 10.74
C GLY A 402 9.00 -3.22 10.83
N LYS A 403 9.34 -2.55 9.74
CA LYS A 403 9.41 -1.09 9.64
C LYS A 403 8.48 -0.57 8.54
N ALA A 404 7.85 0.57 8.79
CA ALA A 404 7.18 1.35 7.76
C ALA A 404 8.06 2.56 7.40
N PHE A 405 8.44 2.66 6.13
CA PHE A 405 9.17 3.77 5.57
C PHE A 405 8.19 4.74 4.94
N ILE A 406 8.21 5.99 5.37
CA ILE A 406 7.17 6.99 5.08
C ILE A 406 7.82 8.21 4.44
N GLY A 407 7.62 8.39 3.14
CA GLY A 407 8.08 9.58 2.41
C GLY A 407 7.15 10.76 2.67
N SER A 408 7.69 11.83 3.22
CA SER A 408 6.97 13.06 3.55
C SER A 408 7.37 14.19 2.62
N ASN A 409 6.38 14.93 2.09
CA ASN A 409 6.55 16.16 1.32
C ASN A 409 6.01 17.34 2.12
N PRO A 410 6.75 17.86 3.09
CA PRO A 410 6.30 19.00 3.88
C PRO A 410 6.35 20.30 3.08
N GLU A 411 5.58 21.29 3.51
CA GLU A 411 5.70 22.65 2.98
C GLU A 411 6.90 23.35 3.63
N GLY A 412 7.71 24.02 2.80
CA GLY A 412 8.82 24.86 3.27
C GLY A 412 10.06 24.10 3.79
N SER A 413 10.14 22.79 3.63
CA SER A 413 11.33 21.99 3.94
C SER A 413 11.50 20.84 2.94
N GLU A 414 12.71 20.28 2.90
CA GLU A 414 13.03 19.18 1.98
C GLU A 414 12.26 17.90 2.31
N PRO A 415 11.85 17.14 1.27
CA PRO A 415 11.21 15.85 1.46
C PRO A 415 12.07 14.88 2.25
N THR A 416 11.47 14.16 3.19
CA THR A 416 12.20 13.32 4.14
C THR A 416 11.50 11.99 4.34
N VAL A 417 12.26 10.89 4.43
CA VAL A 417 11.74 9.60 4.87
C VAL A 417 11.75 9.55 6.40
N TYR A 418 10.62 9.16 6.99
CA TYR A 418 10.54 8.76 8.38
C TYR A 418 10.39 7.24 8.47
N VAL A 419 11.07 6.64 9.43
CA VAL A 419 11.05 5.19 9.65
C VAL A 419 10.30 4.91 10.94
N TYR A 420 9.13 4.30 10.82
CA TYR A 420 8.30 3.87 11.94
C TYR A 420 8.59 2.40 12.26
N ASP A 421 9.12 2.11 13.43
CA ASP A 421 9.29 0.74 13.92
C ASP A 421 7.93 0.22 14.42
N ILE A 422 7.42 -0.82 13.77
CA ILE A 422 6.05 -1.31 14.02
C ILE A 422 5.91 -1.92 15.41
N ALA A 423 6.95 -2.54 15.93
CA ALA A 423 6.91 -3.22 17.22
C ALA A 423 6.94 -2.23 18.39
N SER A 424 7.83 -1.24 18.34
CA SER A 424 8.03 -0.27 19.43
C SER A 424 7.19 1.00 19.29
N GLY A 425 6.75 1.33 18.05
CA GLY A 425 6.13 2.60 17.73
C GLY A 425 7.10 3.79 17.64
N ASN A 426 8.41 3.53 17.72
CA ASN A 426 9.43 4.57 17.63
C ASN A 426 9.57 5.06 16.19
N VAL A 427 9.87 6.35 16.04
CA VAL A 427 10.13 6.99 14.74
C VAL A 427 11.54 7.52 14.71
N THR A 428 12.24 7.23 13.62
CA THR A 428 13.55 7.82 13.32
C THR A 428 13.51 8.55 11.98
N LYS A 429 14.45 9.45 11.77
CA LYS A 429 14.62 10.13 10.50
C LYS A 429 15.52 9.29 9.60
N GLY A 430 15.12 9.11 8.37
CA GLY A 430 15.89 8.50 7.30
C GLY A 430 16.41 9.55 6.32
N ILE A 431 16.54 9.16 5.05
CA ILE A 431 17.06 10.03 4.00
C ILE A 431 16.23 11.29 3.81
N THR A 432 16.89 12.34 3.34
CA THR A 432 16.29 13.60 2.87
C THR A 432 16.59 13.76 1.38
N ILE A 433 15.62 14.20 0.58
CA ILE A 433 15.79 14.45 -0.84
C ILE A 433 16.23 15.90 -1.04
N GLY A 434 17.43 16.08 -1.55
CA GLY A 434 17.95 17.42 -1.88
C GLY A 434 17.64 17.85 -3.30
N GLY A 435 17.80 19.15 -3.58
CA GLY A 435 17.72 19.71 -4.92
C GLY A 435 16.34 20.22 -5.35
N GLY A 436 15.42 20.43 -4.41
CA GLY A 436 14.08 20.98 -4.71
C GLY A 436 13.13 20.01 -5.39
N LEU A 437 13.45 18.72 -5.38
CA LEU A 437 12.59 17.65 -5.90
C LEU A 437 11.57 17.21 -4.85
N GLU A 438 10.43 16.68 -5.28
CA GLU A 438 9.40 16.15 -4.39
C GLU A 438 9.30 14.61 -4.51
N PHE A 439 9.02 13.92 -3.41
CA PHE A 439 8.67 12.50 -3.44
C PHE A 439 7.40 12.28 -4.25
N SER A 440 7.45 11.35 -5.19
CA SER A 440 6.25 10.88 -5.88
C SER A 440 5.87 9.45 -5.48
N ARG A 441 6.87 8.58 -5.28
CA ARG A 441 6.65 7.18 -4.90
C ARG A 441 7.85 6.61 -4.15
N LEU A 442 7.61 5.65 -3.28
CA LEU A 442 8.62 4.81 -2.64
C LEU A 442 8.30 3.35 -2.93
N VAL A 443 9.29 2.59 -3.35
CA VAL A 443 9.15 1.18 -3.72
C VAL A 443 10.26 0.38 -3.06
N VAL A 444 9.96 -0.80 -2.56
CA VAL A 444 10.93 -1.80 -2.12
C VAL A 444 10.99 -2.93 -3.14
N LEU A 445 12.20 -3.31 -3.56
CA LEU A 445 12.45 -4.30 -4.60
C LEU A 445 13.46 -5.34 -4.11
N ASP A 446 13.23 -6.60 -4.42
CA ASP A 446 14.16 -7.68 -4.13
C ASP A 446 15.37 -7.62 -5.08
N LYS A 447 16.57 -8.01 -4.58
CA LYS A 447 17.83 -8.11 -5.34
C LYS A 447 17.88 -9.35 -6.21
#